data_cd650ffa4d77478ec9b51aebc99d2329
#
_entry.id   cd650ffa4d77478ec9b51aebc99d2329
#
_cell.length_a   1.000
_cell.length_b   1.000
_cell.length_c   1.000
_cell.angle_alpha   90.00
_cell.angle_beta   90.00
_cell.angle_gamma   90.00
#
_symmetry.space_group_name_H-M   'P 1'
#
loop_
_entity.id
_entity.type
_entity.pdbx_description
1 polymer ?
#
loop_
_entity_poly.entity_id
_entity_poly.type
_entity_poly.pdbx_seq_one_letter_code
_entity_poly.pdbx_strand_id
1 'polypeptide(L)'
;FPAEEVTKHDLGSLRILGSTGEPWDPDSWTWFHENVGGGRCPIINISGGTDIIGCFLAPLPINVLKPTTLRGPGVGMSLDVWDEEGNSLVGTGEVGYLVATKPTPSMTRGLWGDPDRYIEAYWSKWPDVWNHGDWAQVDGDGFWYLRGRADDTIKVAGRRIGPSEIESALIDHPAVREAAAIGVPHDIKGEGILAFVVLSPGREETEELRRELREQVGEVLGKVDRPEDVRFVSDLPKTRSAKIVRRVIKKRYLGETELGDLSSIENPDAIEEMARSR
;
A
#
# COMPACT_ATOMS: atom_id res chain seq x y z
N PHE A 1 3.98 -17.14 8.87
CA PHE A 1 5.19 -17.84 9.30
C PHE A 1 4.92 -18.50 10.66
N PRO A 2 5.29 -19.79 10.89
CA PRO A 2 5.15 -20.42 12.20
C PRO A 2 6.06 -19.72 13.21
N ALA A 3 5.53 -19.38 14.39
CA ALA A 3 6.31 -18.70 15.42
C ALA A 3 7.53 -19.53 15.89
N GLU A 4 7.42 -20.86 15.82
CA GLU A 4 8.48 -21.80 16.17
C GLU A 4 9.75 -21.60 15.32
N GLU A 5 9.61 -21.18 14.07
CA GLU A 5 10.75 -20.88 13.21
C GLU A 5 11.57 -19.67 13.68
N VAL A 6 10.93 -18.76 14.37
CA VAL A 6 11.56 -17.56 14.94
C VAL A 6 12.11 -17.84 16.34
N THR A 7 11.31 -18.48 17.19
CA THR A 7 11.64 -18.67 18.60
C THR A 7 12.79 -19.65 18.85
N LYS A 8 13.19 -20.44 17.83
CA LYS A 8 14.41 -21.27 17.88
C LYS A 8 15.72 -20.46 17.84
N HIS A 9 15.63 -19.16 17.52
CA HIS A 9 16.79 -18.26 17.48
C HIS A 9 16.84 -17.38 18.73
N ASP A 10 18.04 -17.07 19.21
CA ASP A 10 18.25 -16.09 20.27
C ASP A 10 18.17 -14.67 19.67
N LEU A 11 17.05 -14.00 19.88
CA LEU A 11 16.80 -12.64 19.45
C LEU A 11 16.94 -11.62 20.59
N GLY A 12 17.52 -12.02 21.72
CA GLY A 12 17.67 -11.19 22.92
C GLY A 12 18.48 -9.91 22.70
N SER A 13 19.37 -9.88 21.72
CA SER A 13 20.18 -8.71 21.35
C SER A 13 19.43 -7.65 20.52
N LEU A 14 18.28 -7.97 19.94
CA LEU A 14 17.47 -6.99 19.21
C LEU A 14 16.97 -5.90 20.16
N ARG A 15 17.02 -4.66 19.71
CA ARG A 15 16.56 -3.48 20.45
C ARG A 15 15.47 -2.70 19.72
N ILE A 16 15.50 -2.73 18.40
CA ILE A 16 14.60 -2.01 17.51
C ILE A 16 14.30 -2.92 16.33
N LEU A 17 13.07 -2.95 15.88
CA LEU A 17 12.65 -3.55 14.63
C LEU A 17 12.39 -2.44 13.61
N GLY A 18 12.65 -2.68 12.34
CA GLY A 18 12.41 -1.74 11.26
C GLY A 18 11.46 -2.30 10.21
N SER A 19 10.65 -1.45 9.61
CA SER A 19 9.78 -1.80 8.49
C SER A 19 9.60 -0.63 7.54
N THR A 20 9.41 -0.97 6.26
CA THR A 20 9.08 -0.02 5.20
C THR A 20 8.53 -0.75 3.97
N GLY A 21 8.04 -0.01 2.99
CA GLY A 21 7.69 -0.51 1.65
C GLY A 21 6.20 -0.60 1.39
N GLU A 22 5.46 -1.27 2.25
CA GLU A 22 4.00 -1.42 2.14
C GLU A 22 3.32 -1.12 3.48
N PRO A 23 2.03 -0.74 3.47
CA PRO A 23 1.24 -0.67 4.70
C PRO A 23 1.17 -2.03 5.38
N TRP A 24 1.22 -2.03 6.70
CA TRP A 24 1.03 -3.24 7.49
C TRP A 24 -0.46 -3.54 7.71
N ASP A 25 -0.80 -4.82 7.79
CA ASP A 25 -2.01 -5.26 8.47
C ASP A 25 -1.76 -5.41 9.99
N PRO A 26 -2.82 -5.30 10.83
CA PRO A 26 -2.68 -5.34 12.29
C PRO A 26 -2.12 -6.65 12.84
N ASP A 27 -2.50 -7.78 12.24
CA ASP A 27 -2.14 -9.11 12.72
C ASP A 27 -0.67 -9.41 12.45
N SER A 28 -0.18 -9.09 11.24
CA SER A 28 1.25 -9.21 10.89
C SER A 28 2.12 -8.29 11.74
N TRP A 29 1.65 -7.06 12.01
CA TRP A 29 2.36 -6.13 12.88
C TRP A 29 2.48 -6.67 14.31
N THR A 30 1.39 -7.16 14.87
CA THR A 30 1.32 -7.73 16.22
C THR A 30 2.18 -8.98 16.31
N TRP A 31 2.05 -9.89 15.35
CA TRP A 31 2.86 -11.09 15.26
C TRP A 31 4.36 -10.77 15.25
N PHE A 32 4.79 -9.79 14.46
CA PHE A 32 6.18 -9.37 14.36
C PHE A 32 6.70 -8.76 15.66
N HIS A 33 5.88 -7.94 16.31
CA HIS A 33 6.19 -7.35 17.60
C HIS A 33 6.37 -8.42 18.69
N GLU A 34 5.48 -9.39 18.75
CA GLU A 34 5.48 -10.42 19.79
C GLU A 34 6.57 -11.47 19.56
N ASN A 35 6.66 -12.02 18.36
CA ASN A 35 7.52 -13.18 18.09
C ASN A 35 8.95 -12.79 17.74
N VAL A 36 9.16 -11.72 16.99
CA VAL A 36 10.50 -11.24 16.63
C VAL A 36 11.02 -10.24 17.65
N GLY A 37 10.17 -9.31 18.06
CA GLY A 37 10.49 -8.26 19.03
C GLY A 37 10.44 -8.68 20.48
N GLY A 38 9.88 -9.86 20.78
CA GLY A 38 9.68 -10.37 22.14
C GLY A 38 8.79 -9.47 22.99
N GLY A 39 7.85 -8.74 22.38
CA GLY A 39 6.96 -7.78 23.04
C GLY A 39 7.65 -6.52 23.60
N ARG A 40 8.95 -6.33 23.35
CA ARG A 40 9.77 -5.25 23.95
C ARG A 40 10.41 -4.30 22.92
N CYS A 41 10.67 -4.78 21.70
CA CYS A 41 11.32 -3.97 20.68
C CYS A 41 10.30 -3.09 19.98
N PRO A 42 10.49 -1.76 19.93
CA PRO A 42 9.63 -0.90 19.13
C PRO A 42 9.78 -1.22 17.64
N ILE A 43 8.69 -1.19 16.89
CA ILE A 43 8.70 -1.29 15.43
C ILE A 43 8.73 0.13 14.87
N ILE A 44 9.83 0.49 14.26
CA ILE A 44 10.01 1.76 13.56
C ILE A 44 9.59 1.55 12.10
N ASN A 45 8.31 1.79 11.86
CA ASN A 45 7.74 1.76 10.51
C ASN A 45 7.95 3.12 9.85
N ILE A 46 8.65 3.14 8.72
CA ILE A 46 8.98 4.37 8.00
C ILE A 46 8.31 4.41 6.63
N SER A 47 7.96 5.61 6.20
CA SER A 47 7.53 5.89 4.84
C SER A 47 8.42 6.93 4.21
N GLY A 48 8.76 6.72 2.96
CA GLY A 48 9.55 7.61 2.13
C GLY A 48 9.56 7.11 0.70
N GLY A 49 10.45 7.61 -0.10
CA GLY A 49 10.59 7.20 -1.50
C GLY A 49 12.01 7.38 -2.01
N THR A 50 12.32 6.73 -3.13
CA THR A 50 13.61 6.83 -3.79
C THR A 50 13.98 8.27 -4.11
N ASP A 51 13.00 9.05 -4.57
CA ASP A 51 13.22 10.42 -5.04
C ASP A 51 13.37 11.44 -3.90
N ILE A 52 13.08 11.03 -2.67
CA ILE A 52 13.32 11.86 -1.50
C ILE A 52 14.55 11.42 -0.70
N ILE A 53 15.00 10.18 -0.86
CA ILE A 53 16.16 9.58 -0.14
C ILE A 53 16.09 9.91 1.35
N GLY A 54 14.91 9.78 1.93
CA GLY A 54 14.64 10.09 3.33
C GLY A 54 13.28 9.55 3.74
N CYS A 55 12.99 9.72 5.03
CA CYS A 55 11.72 9.26 5.57
C CYS A 55 10.77 10.45 5.72
N PHE A 56 9.69 10.45 4.97
CA PHE A 56 8.61 11.41 5.20
C PHE A 56 8.02 11.20 6.59
N LEU A 57 7.59 9.98 6.88
CA LEU A 57 7.07 9.60 8.17
C LEU A 57 8.04 8.62 8.83
N ALA A 58 8.39 8.89 10.07
CA ALA A 58 9.34 8.07 10.83
C ALA A 58 9.12 8.25 12.33
N PRO A 59 8.47 7.29 13.02
CA PRO A 59 8.40 7.33 14.46
C PRO A 59 9.80 7.17 15.09
N LEU A 60 9.97 7.75 16.25
CA LEU A 60 11.17 7.56 17.08
C LEU A 60 10.94 6.42 18.09
N PRO A 61 11.99 5.73 18.56
CA PRO A 61 11.85 4.67 19.57
C PRO A 61 11.22 5.12 20.89
N ILE A 62 11.21 6.41 21.17
CA ILE A 62 10.60 7.04 22.35
C ILE A 62 9.13 7.40 22.18
N ASN A 63 8.59 7.29 20.96
CA ASN A 63 7.19 7.59 20.72
C ASN A 63 6.28 6.47 21.22
N VAL A 64 5.05 6.83 21.56
CA VAL A 64 3.96 5.85 21.67
C VAL A 64 3.69 5.33 20.28
N LEU A 65 3.73 4.02 20.11
CA LEU A 65 3.49 3.33 18.84
C LEU A 65 2.11 2.66 18.89
N LYS A 66 1.42 2.68 17.77
CA LYS A 66 0.13 2.02 17.57
C LYS A 66 0.26 1.12 16.35
N PRO A 67 -0.26 -0.12 16.38
CA PRO A 67 -0.18 -1.03 15.25
C PRO A 67 -0.57 -0.37 13.93
N THR A 68 0.18 -0.69 12.88
CA THR A 68 -0.03 -0.22 11.49
C THR A 68 0.15 1.27 11.23
N THR A 69 0.43 2.08 12.25
CA THR A 69 0.56 3.53 12.12
C THR A 69 2.02 3.99 12.07
N LEU A 70 2.17 5.26 11.67
CA LEU A 70 3.39 6.03 11.77
C LEU A 70 3.14 7.21 12.74
N ARG A 71 4.15 7.66 13.48
CA ARG A 71 3.92 8.66 14.55
C ARG A 71 4.06 10.11 14.10
N GLY A 72 4.37 10.35 12.86
CA GLY A 72 4.44 11.73 12.36
C GLY A 72 5.66 11.98 11.48
N PRO A 73 5.87 13.23 11.11
CA PRO A 73 6.97 13.62 10.23
C PRO A 73 8.32 13.16 10.74
N GLY A 74 9.13 12.64 9.82
CA GLY A 74 10.55 12.36 10.07
C GLY A 74 11.30 13.66 10.45
N VAL A 75 12.47 13.47 11.07
CA VAL A 75 13.27 14.62 11.51
C VAL A 75 13.64 15.49 10.32
N GLY A 76 13.29 16.78 10.38
CA GLY A 76 13.52 17.74 9.31
C GLY A 76 12.45 17.79 8.22
N MET A 77 11.40 16.98 8.32
CA MET A 77 10.28 16.99 7.38
C MET A 77 9.16 17.93 7.87
N SER A 78 8.58 18.68 6.95
CA SER A 78 7.40 19.52 7.18
C SER A 78 6.25 18.94 6.35
N LEU A 79 5.46 18.08 6.98
CA LEU A 79 4.39 17.36 6.30
C LEU A 79 3.00 17.82 6.71
N ASP A 80 2.06 17.61 5.81
CA ASP A 80 0.64 17.84 6.05
C ASP A 80 -0.18 16.82 5.25
N VAL A 81 -1.48 16.77 5.53
CA VAL A 81 -2.47 16.01 4.75
C VAL A 81 -3.47 17.03 4.22
N TRP A 82 -3.56 17.13 2.89
CA TRP A 82 -4.40 18.15 2.23
C TRP A 82 -5.57 17.56 1.45
N ASP A 83 -6.68 18.31 1.45
CA ASP A 83 -7.78 18.06 0.51
C ASP A 83 -7.41 18.53 -0.92
N GLU A 84 -8.36 18.45 -1.86
CA GLU A 84 -8.15 18.89 -3.26
C GLU A 84 -7.91 20.40 -3.35
N GLU A 85 -8.45 21.17 -2.44
CA GLU A 85 -8.37 22.64 -2.37
C GLU A 85 -7.10 23.13 -1.65
N GLY A 86 -6.33 22.23 -1.01
CA GLY A 86 -5.10 22.55 -0.30
C GLY A 86 -5.33 22.92 1.17
N ASN A 87 -6.48 22.57 1.75
CA ASN A 87 -6.72 22.77 3.18
C ASN A 87 -6.17 21.59 3.99
N SER A 88 -5.64 21.86 5.17
CA SER A 88 -5.12 20.83 6.06
C SER A 88 -6.24 19.99 6.68
N LEU A 89 -6.06 18.66 6.63
CA LEU A 89 -6.93 17.66 7.22
C LEU A 89 -6.31 17.01 8.48
N VAL A 90 -5.16 17.49 8.95
CA VAL A 90 -4.50 16.92 10.14
C VAL A 90 -5.40 17.03 11.36
N GLY A 91 -5.63 15.90 12.01
CA GLY A 91 -6.48 15.79 13.21
C GLY A 91 -7.99 15.70 12.94
N THR A 92 -8.43 15.79 11.69
CA THR A 92 -9.86 15.60 11.33
C THR A 92 -10.25 14.13 11.24
N GLY A 93 -9.28 13.25 11.00
CA GLY A 93 -9.52 11.85 10.67
C GLY A 93 -9.95 11.62 9.23
N GLU A 94 -9.92 12.64 8.39
CA GLU A 94 -10.24 12.52 6.96
C GLU A 94 -8.99 12.12 6.16
N VAL A 95 -9.20 11.48 5.01
CA VAL A 95 -8.15 11.04 4.10
C VAL A 95 -7.87 12.14 3.08
N GLY A 96 -6.59 12.50 2.93
CA GLY A 96 -6.12 13.47 1.96
C GLY A 96 -4.75 13.12 1.39
N TYR A 97 -4.20 14.02 0.60
CA TYR A 97 -2.89 13.85 -0.02
C TYR A 97 -1.77 14.11 0.99
N LEU A 98 -0.81 13.19 1.07
CA LEU A 98 0.43 13.42 1.80
C LEU A 98 1.27 14.45 1.04
N VAL A 99 1.52 15.58 1.67
CA VAL A 99 2.29 16.67 1.08
C VAL A 99 3.45 17.10 1.98
N ALA A 100 4.55 17.56 1.35
CA ALA A 100 5.61 18.24 2.07
C ALA A 100 5.52 19.74 1.76
N THR A 101 5.25 20.51 2.80
CA THR A 101 5.01 21.97 2.72
C THR A 101 6.29 22.80 2.71
N LYS A 102 7.44 22.16 2.93
CA LYS A 102 8.77 22.77 2.84
C LYS A 102 9.76 21.80 2.19
N PRO A 103 10.73 22.32 1.41
CA PRO A 103 11.77 21.48 0.86
C PRO A 103 12.67 20.92 1.96
N THR A 104 13.21 19.73 1.70
CA THR A 104 14.21 19.09 2.56
C THR A 104 15.50 18.86 1.80
N PRO A 105 16.67 18.78 2.49
CA PRO A 105 17.95 18.55 1.82
C PRO A 105 18.02 17.24 1.03
N SER A 106 17.19 16.25 1.37
CA SER A 106 17.18 14.92 0.74
C SER A 106 16.30 14.84 -0.52
N MET A 107 15.43 15.83 -0.77
CA MET A 107 14.60 15.85 -1.99
C MET A 107 15.48 15.90 -3.23
N THR A 108 15.18 15.05 -4.23
CA THR A 108 15.81 15.14 -5.53
C THR A 108 15.55 16.49 -6.18
N ARG A 109 16.50 16.96 -7.00
CA ARG A 109 16.41 18.23 -7.74
C ARG A 109 15.92 18.04 -9.18
N GLY A 110 15.61 16.82 -9.56
CA GLY A 110 15.14 16.51 -10.90
C GLY A 110 15.25 15.02 -11.20
N LEU A 111 14.72 14.64 -12.35
CA LEU A 111 14.90 13.32 -12.95
C LEU A 111 15.91 13.40 -14.08
N TRP A 112 16.78 12.40 -14.20
CA TRP A 112 17.83 12.39 -15.21
C TRP A 112 17.23 12.40 -16.62
N GLY A 113 17.55 13.45 -17.38
CA GLY A 113 17.09 13.60 -18.77
C GLY A 113 15.61 13.94 -18.93
N ASP A 114 14.85 14.14 -17.85
CA ASP A 114 13.41 14.38 -17.90
C ASP A 114 12.97 15.38 -16.81
N PRO A 115 13.33 16.67 -16.96
CA PRO A 115 12.97 17.70 -15.98
C PRO A 115 11.48 17.98 -15.93
N ASP A 116 10.76 17.86 -17.05
CA ASP A 116 9.33 18.15 -17.12
C ASP A 116 8.54 17.12 -16.30
N ARG A 117 8.90 15.86 -16.39
CA ARG A 117 8.29 14.80 -15.60
C ARG A 117 8.51 14.99 -14.09
N TYR A 118 9.64 15.56 -13.69
CA TYR A 118 9.88 15.89 -12.29
C TYR A 118 8.86 16.92 -11.76
N ILE A 119 8.63 17.96 -12.53
CA ILE A 119 7.64 18.99 -12.20
C ILE A 119 6.23 18.40 -12.21
N GLU A 120 5.89 17.67 -13.24
CA GLU A 120 4.58 17.02 -13.38
C GLU A 120 4.28 16.09 -12.21
N ALA A 121 5.23 15.23 -11.84
CA ALA A 121 5.03 14.22 -10.81
C ALA A 121 4.85 14.78 -9.41
N TYR A 122 5.59 15.84 -9.06
CA TYR A 122 5.70 16.27 -7.65
C TYR A 122 5.21 17.69 -7.36
N TRP A 123 5.21 18.60 -8.35
CA TRP A 123 5.01 20.02 -8.14
C TRP A 123 3.84 20.65 -8.91
N SER A 124 3.18 19.87 -9.77
CA SER A 124 2.14 20.38 -10.65
C SER A 124 0.81 20.62 -9.96
N LYS A 125 0.52 19.88 -8.88
CA LYS A 125 -0.80 19.94 -8.22
C LYS A 125 -0.98 21.22 -7.40
N TRP A 126 0.02 21.57 -6.62
CA TRP A 126 0.05 22.81 -5.83
C TRP A 126 1.39 23.52 -6.00
N PRO A 127 1.42 24.83 -6.24
CA PRO A 127 2.66 25.59 -6.33
C PRO A 127 3.50 25.45 -5.04
N ASP A 128 4.80 25.20 -5.20
CA ASP A 128 5.79 25.12 -4.13
C ASP A 128 5.53 24.05 -3.04
N VAL A 129 4.63 23.11 -3.29
CA VAL A 129 4.31 22.00 -2.39
C VAL A 129 4.57 20.66 -3.06
N TRP A 130 5.39 19.85 -2.45
CA TRP A 130 5.67 18.49 -2.93
C TRP A 130 4.48 17.59 -2.65
N ASN A 131 3.82 17.12 -3.71
CA ASN A 131 2.83 16.06 -3.64
C ASN A 131 3.51 14.70 -3.80
N HIS A 132 3.50 13.86 -2.75
CA HIS A 132 4.16 12.56 -2.83
C HIS A 132 3.36 11.50 -3.60
N GLY A 133 2.08 11.75 -3.77
CA GLY A 133 1.18 10.82 -4.46
C GLY A 133 0.70 9.67 -3.57
N ASP A 134 0.79 9.82 -2.25
CA ASP A 134 0.20 8.91 -1.27
C ASP A 134 -1.05 9.52 -0.65
N TRP A 135 -2.02 8.68 -0.33
CA TRP A 135 -3.10 9.02 0.58
C TRP A 135 -2.65 8.83 2.01
N ALA A 136 -2.94 9.82 2.85
CA ALA A 136 -2.67 9.79 4.27
C ALA A 136 -3.88 10.23 5.08
N GLN A 137 -3.89 9.87 6.35
CA GLN A 137 -4.91 10.24 7.33
C GLN A 137 -4.22 10.48 8.66
N VAL A 138 -4.67 11.46 9.42
CA VAL A 138 -4.18 11.70 10.80
C VAL A 138 -5.37 11.67 11.73
N ASP A 139 -5.35 10.76 12.70
CA ASP A 139 -6.41 10.68 13.70
C ASP A 139 -6.28 11.77 14.79
N GLY A 140 -7.30 11.87 15.64
CA GLY A 140 -7.34 12.87 16.71
C GLY A 140 -6.23 12.72 17.76
N ASP A 141 -5.57 11.55 17.83
CA ASP A 141 -4.44 11.28 18.73
C ASP A 141 -3.08 11.57 18.04
N GLY A 142 -3.10 11.99 16.78
CA GLY A 142 -1.93 12.35 15.99
C GLY A 142 -1.16 11.15 15.44
N PHE A 143 -1.82 10.00 15.24
CA PHE A 143 -1.25 8.88 14.50
C PHE A 143 -1.54 9.03 13.03
N TRP A 144 -0.51 8.76 12.22
CA TRP A 144 -0.56 8.84 10.78
C TRP A 144 -0.79 7.46 10.17
N TYR A 145 -1.70 7.39 9.22
CA TYR A 145 -2.00 6.20 8.45
C TYR A 145 -1.69 6.48 6.98
N LEU A 146 -1.02 5.58 6.32
CA LEU A 146 -0.92 5.58 4.87
C LEU A 146 -2.01 4.68 4.29
N ARG A 147 -2.76 5.24 3.33
CA ARG A 147 -3.91 4.58 2.70
C ARG A 147 -3.61 4.12 1.27
N GLY A 148 -2.32 4.00 0.94
CA GLY A 148 -1.84 3.60 -0.38
C GLY A 148 -1.58 4.76 -1.32
N ARG A 149 -1.33 4.44 -2.57
CA ARG A 149 -1.03 5.41 -3.62
C ARG A 149 -2.31 6.11 -4.10
N ALA A 150 -2.20 7.40 -4.37
CA ALA A 150 -3.32 8.18 -4.91
C ALA A 150 -3.65 7.79 -6.37
N ASP A 151 -2.64 7.36 -7.13
CA ASP A 151 -2.77 6.87 -8.50
C ASP A 151 -3.30 5.43 -8.59
N ASP A 152 -3.16 4.62 -7.53
CA ASP A 152 -3.71 3.27 -7.42
C ASP A 152 -5.14 3.25 -6.83
N THR A 153 -5.63 4.38 -6.31
CA THR A 153 -6.95 4.46 -5.67
C THR A 153 -8.08 4.09 -6.63
N ILE A 154 -8.98 3.25 -6.16
CA ILE A 154 -10.14 2.80 -6.92
C ILE A 154 -11.34 3.70 -6.58
N LYS A 155 -12.02 4.21 -7.61
CA LYS A 155 -13.16 5.12 -7.48
C LYS A 155 -14.47 4.38 -7.72
N VAL A 156 -15.06 3.82 -6.67
CA VAL A 156 -16.30 3.03 -6.75
C VAL A 156 -17.49 3.87 -6.30
N ALA A 157 -18.44 4.13 -7.18
CA ALA A 157 -19.68 4.85 -6.87
C ALA A 157 -19.46 6.18 -6.10
N GLY A 158 -18.41 6.94 -6.48
CA GLY A 158 -18.04 8.19 -5.85
C GLY A 158 -17.20 8.09 -4.58
N ARG A 159 -17.00 6.88 -4.05
CA ARG A 159 -16.07 6.62 -2.93
C ARG A 159 -14.67 6.34 -3.46
N ARG A 160 -13.67 6.67 -2.65
CA ARG A 160 -12.28 6.33 -2.90
C ARG A 160 -11.87 5.24 -1.92
N ILE A 161 -11.34 4.13 -2.41
CA ILE A 161 -10.82 3.04 -1.60
C ILE A 161 -9.39 2.69 -2.03
N GLY A 162 -8.52 2.47 -1.05
CA GLY A 162 -7.16 2.00 -1.30
C GLY A 162 -7.16 0.50 -1.63
N PRO A 163 -6.39 0.05 -2.64
CA PRO A 163 -6.23 -1.37 -2.92
C PRO A 163 -5.85 -2.19 -1.68
N SER A 164 -4.98 -1.66 -0.83
CA SER A 164 -4.50 -2.32 0.38
C SER A 164 -5.60 -2.68 1.39
N GLU A 165 -6.69 -1.92 1.44
CA GLU A 165 -7.82 -2.24 2.32
C GLU A 165 -8.54 -3.51 1.86
N ILE A 166 -8.72 -3.63 0.54
CA ILE A 166 -9.34 -4.81 -0.09
C ILE A 166 -8.42 -6.02 0.05
N GLU A 167 -7.13 -5.82 -0.21
CA GLU A 167 -6.11 -6.86 -0.14
C GLU A 167 -5.97 -7.40 1.29
N SER A 168 -5.96 -6.54 2.31
CA SER A 168 -5.96 -6.97 3.71
C SER A 168 -7.18 -7.83 4.04
N ALA A 169 -8.38 -7.38 3.65
CA ALA A 169 -9.60 -8.14 3.87
C ALA A 169 -9.59 -9.53 3.18
N LEU A 170 -8.91 -9.64 2.03
CA LEU A 170 -8.72 -10.93 1.35
C LEU A 170 -7.67 -11.81 2.02
N ILE A 171 -6.56 -11.22 2.48
CA ILE A 171 -5.44 -11.94 3.12
C ILE A 171 -5.85 -12.52 4.48
N ASP A 172 -6.81 -11.91 5.17
CA ASP A 172 -7.38 -12.46 6.41
C ASP A 172 -8.06 -13.83 6.19
N HIS A 173 -8.36 -14.20 4.95
CA HIS A 173 -8.92 -15.51 4.64
C HIS A 173 -7.82 -16.59 4.61
N PRO A 174 -7.98 -17.73 5.34
CA PRO A 174 -6.93 -18.75 5.46
C PRO A 174 -6.54 -19.46 4.15
N ALA A 175 -7.35 -19.34 3.11
CA ALA A 175 -7.01 -19.86 1.78
C ALA A 175 -6.17 -18.89 0.95
N VAL A 176 -6.01 -17.64 1.36
CA VAL A 176 -5.29 -16.60 0.60
C VAL A 176 -3.87 -16.46 1.13
N ARG A 177 -2.90 -16.47 0.22
CA ARG A 177 -1.50 -16.19 0.53
C ARG A 177 -1.12 -14.74 0.19
N GLU A 178 -1.59 -14.26 -0.97
CA GLU A 178 -1.31 -12.92 -1.46
C GLU A 178 -2.52 -12.42 -2.25
N ALA A 179 -2.72 -11.12 -2.25
CA ALA A 179 -3.78 -10.48 -3.03
C ALA A 179 -3.30 -9.17 -3.64
N ALA A 180 -3.89 -8.82 -4.78
CA ALA A 180 -3.76 -7.50 -5.41
C ALA A 180 -5.11 -7.03 -5.91
N ALA A 181 -5.47 -5.78 -5.64
CA ALA A 181 -6.72 -5.19 -6.12
C ALA A 181 -6.46 -4.05 -7.10
N ILE A 182 -7.28 -3.98 -8.14
CA ILE A 182 -7.24 -2.89 -9.13
C ILE A 182 -8.65 -2.38 -9.42
N GLY A 183 -8.74 -1.10 -9.81
CA GLY A 183 -9.96 -0.55 -10.39
C GLY A 183 -10.02 -0.81 -11.88
N VAL A 184 -11.14 -1.35 -12.36
CA VAL A 184 -11.42 -1.55 -13.77
C VAL A 184 -12.65 -0.73 -14.17
N PRO A 185 -12.76 -0.24 -15.42
CA PRO A 185 -13.93 0.51 -15.87
C PRO A 185 -15.25 -0.25 -15.61
N HIS A 186 -16.25 0.45 -15.10
CA HIS A 186 -17.56 -0.08 -14.81
C HIS A 186 -18.65 0.91 -15.23
N ASP A 187 -19.63 0.48 -16.02
CA ASP A 187 -20.63 1.33 -16.67
C ASP A 187 -21.45 2.21 -15.71
N ILE A 188 -21.68 1.76 -14.48
CA ILE A 188 -22.54 2.46 -13.51
C ILE A 188 -21.71 3.09 -12.37
N LYS A 189 -20.65 2.42 -11.91
CA LYS A 189 -19.92 2.81 -10.70
C LYS A 189 -18.69 3.69 -10.97
N GLY A 190 -18.36 3.93 -12.24
CA GLY A 190 -17.11 4.52 -12.67
C GLY A 190 -16.00 3.46 -12.74
N GLU A 191 -15.58 2.93 -11.61
CA GLU A 191 -14.74 1.74 -11.54
C GLU A 191 -15.43 0.64 -10.73
N GLY A 192 -15.17 -0.62 -11.09
CA GLY A 192 -15.43 -1.81 -10.29
C GLY A 192 -14.11 -2.35 -9.73
N ILE A 193 -14.20 -3.04 -8.61
CA ILE A 193 -13.03 -3.66 -7.99
C ILE A 193 -12.81 -5.04 -8.61
N LEU A 194 -11.60 -5.29 -9.09
CA LEU A 194 -11.15 -6.62 -9.48
C LEU A 194 -9.97 -7.02 -8.58
N ALA A 195 -10.07 -8.21 -7.99
CA ALA A 195 -9.02 -8.76 -7.15
C ALA A 195 -8.33 -9.95 -7.82
N PHE A 196 -7.01 -10.02 -7.69
CA PHE A 196 -6.18 -11.16 -8.04
C PHE A 196 -5.69 -11.81 -6.76
N VAL A 197 -5.83 -13.11 -6.66
CA VAL A 197 -5.54 -13.87 -5.44
C VAL A 197 -4.61 -15.02 -5.74
N VAL A 198 -3.54 -15.12 -4.98
CA VAL A 198 -2.68 -16.29 -4.92
C VAL A 198 -3.08 -17.14 -3.73
N LEU A 199 -3.46 -18.39 -3.98
CA LEU A 199 -3.92 -19.29 -2.94
C LEU A 199 -2.76 -19.86 -2.10
N SER A 200 -3.07 -20.17 -0.85
CA SER A 200 -2.17 -20.93 0.03
C SER A 200 -1.97 -22.36 -0.52
N PRO A 201 -0.80 -22.97 -0.30
CA PRO A 201 -0.52 -24.32 -0.77
C PRO A 201 -1.60 -25.34 -0.36
N GLY A 202 -2.01 -26.18 -1.31
CA GLY A 202 -3.03 -27.22 -1.07
C GLY A 202 -4.48 -26.71 -1.12
N ARG A 203 -4.71 -25.47 -1.48
CA ARG A 203 -6.05 -24.94 -1.75
C ARG A 203 -6.38 -25.03 -3.25
N GLU A 204 -7.63 -25.27 -3.56
CA GLU A 204 -8.13 -25.39 -4.93
C GLU A 204 -8.95 -24.16 -5.32
N GLU A 205 -8.87 -23.82 -6.60
CA GLU A 205 -9.67 -22.77 -7.21
C GLU A 205 -11.10 -23.27 -7.42
N THR A 206 -12.06 -22.75 -6.63
CA THR A 206 -13.46 -23.11 -6.76
C THR A 206 -14.35 -21.87 -6.84
N GLU A 207 -15.54 -22.01 -7.44
CA GLU A 207 -16.51 -20.91 -7.50
C GLU A 207 -17.09 -20.58 -6.11
N GLU A 208 -17.16 -21.57 -5.21
CA GLU A 208 -17.53 -21.35 -3.81
C GLU A 208 -16.52 -20.44 -3.12
N LEU A 209 -15.24 -20.73 -3.24
CA LEU A 209 -14.17 -19.90 -2.64
C LEU A 209 -14.15 -18.49 -3.25
N ARG A 210 -14.35 -18.36 -4.57
CA ARG A 210 -14.44 -17.05 -5.24
C ARG A 210 -15.58 -16.20 -4.65
N ARG A 211 -16.75 -16.82 -4.45
CA ARG A 211 -17.90 -16.13 -3.84
C ARG A 211 -17.63 -15.79 -2.38
N GLU A 212 -17.05 -16.70 -1.61
CA GLU A 212 -16.70 -16.51 -0.20
C GLU A 212 -15.75 -15.32 -0.01
N LEU A 213 -14.69 -15.23 -0.80
CA LEU A 213 -13.73 -14.12 -0.77
C LEU A 213 -14.39 -12.78 -1.11
N ARG A 214 -15.27 -12.75 -2.10
CA ARG A 214 -16.03 -11.53 -2.44
C ARG A 214 -16.97 -11.09 -1.31
N GLU A 215 -17.64 -12.04 -0.70
CA GLU A 215 -18.55 -11.77 0.42
C GLU A 215 -17.80 -11.29 1.64
N GLN A 216 -16.66 -11.89 1.98
CA GLN A 216 -15.79 -11.45 3.08
C GLN A 216 -15.37 -9.99 2.94
N VAL A 217 -14.90 -9.56 1.78
CA VAL A 217 -14.57 -8.13 1.54
C VAL A 217 -15.82 -7.26 1.74
N GLY A 218 -16.97 -7.69 1.25
CA GLY A 218 -18.23 -6.98 1.41
C GLY A 218 -18.73 -6.90 2.87
N GLU A 219 -18.41 -7.87 3.70
CA GLU A 219 -18.72 -7.86 5.15
C GLU A 219 -17.77 -6.94 5.91
N VAL A 220 -16.48 -6.95 5.59
CA VAL A 220 -15.45 -6.16 6.28
C VAL A 220 -15.52 -4.68 5.89
N LEU A 221 -15.61 -4.37 4.58
CA LEU A 221 -15.50 -3.00 4.07
C LEU A 221 -16.85 -2.39 3.65
N GLY A 222 -17.87 -3.22 3.49
CA GLY A 222 -19.19 -2.82 3.03
C GLY A 222 -19.50 -3.31 1.62
N LYS A 223 -20.79 -3.46 1.32
CA LYS A 223 -21.28 -4.02 0.05
C LYS A 223 -20.86 -3.26 -1.20
N VAL A 224 -20.60 -1.96 -1.07
CA VAL A 224 -20.16 -1.10 -2.19
C VAL A 224 -18.74 -1.47 -2.62
N ASP A 225 -17.91 -1.85 -1.66
CA ASP A 225 -16.49 -2.17 -1.86
C ASP A 225 -16.25 -3.66 -2.13
N ARG A 226 -17.30 -4.46 -2.27
CA ARG A 226 -17.22 -5.86 -2.65
C ARG A 226 -16.68 -5.99 -4.08
N PRO A 227 -15.63 -6.80 -4.32
CA PRO A 227 -15.10 -7.02 -5.66
C PRO A 227 -16.16 -7.52 -6.64
N GLU A 228 -16.11 -7.02 -7.87
CA GLU A 228 -16.94 -7.52 -8.97
C GLU A 228 -16.55 -8.95 -9.32
N ASP A 229 -15.24 -9.24 -9.25
CA ASP A 229 -14.73 -10.58 -9.44
C ASP A 229 -13.41 -10.79 -8.67
N VAL A 230 -13.08 -12.06 -8.44
CA VAL A 230 -11.81 -12.53 -7.90
C VAL A 230 -11.19 -13.50 -8.92
N ARG A 231 -9.96 -13.22 -9.33
CA ARG A 231 -9.19 -14.06 -10.25
C ARG A 231 -8.11 -14.79 -9.48
N PHE A 232 -8.05 -16.10 -9.59
CA PHE A 232 -6.96 -16.88 -9.06
C PHE A 232 -5.78 -16.85 -10.03
N VAL A 233 -4.60 -16.65 -9.48
CA VAL A 233 -3.34 -16.57 -10.22
C VAL A 233 -2.24 -17.31 -9.46
N SER A 234 -1.22 -17.78 -10.18
CA SER A 234 -0.10 -18.51 -9.57
C SER A 234 0.87 -17.58 -8.83
N ASP A 235 1.03 -16.35 -9.32
CA ASP A 235 1.88 -15.31 -8.72
C ASP A 235 1.43 -13.91 -9.17
N LEU A 236 1.91 -12.88 -8.46
CA LEU A 236 1.67 -11.46 -8.75
C LEU A 236 2.95 -10.80 -9.25
N PRO A 237 2.89 -9.87 -10.24
CA PRO A 237 4.08 -9.12 -10.66
C PRO A 237 4.67 -8.30 -9.51
N LYS A 238 5.93 -8.56 -9.15
CA LYS A 238 6.63 -7.96 -8.02
C LYS A 238 8.00 -7.42 -8.40
N THR A 239 8.42 -6.40 -7.69
CA THR A 239 9.81 -5.93 -7.71
C THR A 239 10.70 -6.85 -6.86
N ARG A 240 12.02 -6.68 -6.95
CA ARG A 240 13.01 -7.40 -6.12
C ARG A 240 12.81 -7.19 -4.60
N SER A 241 12.16 -6.11 -4.21
CA SER A 241 11.77 -5.83 -2.81
C SER A 241 10.41 -6.40 -2.45
N ALA A 242 9.86 -7.32 -3.25
CA ALA A 242 8.56 -7.96 -3.11
C ALA A 242 7.34 -7.01 -3.21
N LYS A 243 7.54 -5.76 -3.67
CA LYS A 243 6.44 -4.82 -3.86
C LYS A 243 5.62 -5.18 -5.09
N ILE A 244 4.30 -5.36 -4.93
CA ILE A 244 3.36 -5.65 -6.01
C ILE A 244 3.22 -4.42 -6.92
N VAL A 245 3.32 -4.64 -8.24
CA VAL A 245 3.27 -3.57 -9.24
C VAL A 245 1.88 -3.47 -9.85
N ARG A 246 0.92 -2.93 -9.09
CA ARG A 246 -0.52 -2.85 -9.45
C ARG A 246 -0.75 -2.14 -10.78
N ARG A 247 0.03 -1.11 -11.08
CA ARG A 247 -0.02 -0.40 -12.36
C ARG A 247 0.17 -1.36 -13.56
N VAL A 248 1.10 -2.30 -13.46
CA VAL A 248 1.37 -3.27 -14.53
C VAL A 248 0.22 -4.28 -14.61
N ILE A 249 -0.29 -4.75 -13.46
CA ILE A 249 -1.47 -5.63 -13.39
C ILE A 249 -2.66 -4.98 -14.12
N LYS A 250 -3.00 -3.73 -13.75
CA LYS A 250 -4.12 -2.99 -14.34
C LYS A 250 -3.97 -2.82 -15.85
N LYS A 251 -2.83 -2.31 -16.29
CA LYS A 251 -2.56 -2.11 -17.71
C LYS A 251 -2.65 -3.41 -18.50
N ARG A 252 -2.02 -4.46 -18.02
CA ARG A 252 -2.01 -5.74 -18.72
C ARG A 252 -3.38 -6.39 -18.77
N TYR A 253 -4.12 -6.34 -17.67
CA TYR A 253 -5.52 -6.80 -17.64
C TYR A 253 -6.41 -6.01 -18.60
N LEU A 254 -6.26 -4.70 -18.72
CA LEU A 254 -7.02 -3.87 -19.67
C LEU A 254 -6.58 -4.06 -21.13
N GLY A 255 -5.49 -4.78 -21.40
CA GLY A 255 -4.99 -5.10 -22.73
C GLY A 255 -4.03 -4.08 -23.30
N GLU A 256 -3.51 -3.21 -22.46
CA GLU A 256 -2.47 -2.29 -22.88
C GLU A 256 -1.17 -3.05 -23.17
N THR A 257 -0.46 -2.61 -24.22
CA THR A 257 0.86 -3.15 -24.59
C THR A 257 2.00 -2.30 -24.05
N GLU A 258 1.74 -1.01 -23.82
CA GLU A 258 2.70 -0.05 -23.28
C GLU A 258 2.70 -0.08 -21.76
N LEU A 259 3.42 -1.06 -21.19
CA LEU A 259 3.45 -1.28 -19.72
C LEU A 259 4.43 -0.35 -18.99
N GLY A 260 5.27 0.37 -19.73
CA GLY A 260 6.35 1.20 -19.20
C GLY A 260 7.58 0.36 -18.82
N ASP A 261 8.44 0.91 -17.97
CA ASP A 261 9.65 0.21 -17.52
C ASP A 261 9.31 -1.00 -16.64
N LEU A 262 9.77 -2.17 -17.07
CA LEU A 262 9.61 -3.47 -16.40
C LEU A 262 10.91 -3.99 -15.79
N SER A 263 12.01 -3.26 -15.90
CA SER A 263 13.35 -3.72 -15.49
C SER A 263 13.47 -4.05 -14.00
N SER A 264 12.58 -3.51 -13.18
CA SER A 264 12.51 -3.79 -11.73
C SER A 264 11.69 -5.02 -11.37
N ILE A 265 10.96 -5.62 -12.31
CA ILE A 265 10.09 -6.76 -12.06
C ILE A 265 10.93 -8.05 -12.08
N GLU A 266 10.82 -8.84 -11.02
CA GLU A 266 11.59 -10.06 -10.84
C GLU A 266 10.93 -11.27 -11.53
N ASN A 267 9.60 -11.28 -11.60
CA ASN A 267 8.81 -12.39 -12.14
C ASN A 267 7.94 -11.96 -13.35
N PRO A 268 8.54 -11.68 -14.51
CA PRO A 268 7.81 -11.15 -15.67
C PRO A 268 6.71 -12.10 -16.20
N ASP A 269 6.84 -13.41 -15.99
CA ASP A 269 5.83 -14.40 -16.42
C ASP A 269 4.46 -14.17 -15.76
N ALA A 270 4.44 -13.65 -14.54
CA ALA A 270 3.22 -13.27 -13.84
C ALA A 270 2.44 -12.17 -14.59
N ILE A 271 3.11 -11.31 -15.36
CA ILE A 271 2.45 -10.27 -16.16
C ILE A 271 1.57 -10.90 -17.25
N GLU A 272 2.06 -11.95 -17.90
CA GLU A 272 1.30 -12.62 -18.97
C GLU A 272 0.10 -13.39 -18.42
N GLU A 273 0.16 -13.84 -17.20
CA GLU A 273 -0.96 -14.47 -16.52
C GLU A 273 -2.13 -13.50 -16.30
N MET A 274 -1.83 -12.21 -16.00
CA MET A 274 -2.87 -11.18 -15.87
C MET A 274 -3.69 -11.01 -17.15
N ALA A 275 -3.06 -11.13 -18.32
CA ALA A 275 -3.80 -11.07 -19.60
C ALA A 275 -4.70 -12.27 -19.83
N ARG A 276 -4.28 -13.45 -19.38
CA ARG A 276 -5.04 -14.71 -19.56
C ARG A 276 -6.21 -14.84 -18.59
N SER A 277 -6.17 -14.12 -17.49
CA SER A 277 -7.21 -14.12 -16.46
C SER A 277 -8.42 -13.22 -16.77
N ARG A 278 -8.47 -12.63 -17.97
CA ARG A 278 -9.57 -11.79 -18.47
C ARG A 278 -10.91 -12.47 -18.52
#